data_1d5159dc075f346515817ef7ff616619
#
_entry.id   1d5159dc075f346515817ef7ff616619
#
_cell.length_a   1.000
_cell.length_b   1.000
_cell.length_c   1.000
_cell.angle_alpha   90.00
_cell.angle_beta   90.00
_cell.angle_gamma   90.00
#
_symmetry.space_group_name_H-M   'P 1'
#
loop_
_entity.id
_entity.type
_entity.pdbx_description
1 polymer ?
#
loop_
_entity_poly.entity_id
_entity_poly.type
_entity_poly.pdbx_seq_one_letter_code
_entity_poly.pdbx_strand_id
1 'polypeptide(L)'
;MVFTHIPKKAELFTGIIQGKGEILFSKQFSDGLKLRVLMNELGTGLELGASVAVSGVCLTVVNFQGAWAEFDVIQETLDRSNLEMLQVGSHTNIERSLKMGDELGGHQVNGHIDCRAQILQIEQSPRNRKIWIELAPHWNRYLVPKGWIAVDGVSLTVVDVESDRFSVCLIPETLSRTTLGNATQTTHLNLEFDHQTKVIVESIERILPKFLEKVT
;
A
#
# COMPACT_ATOMS: atom_id res chain seq x y z
N MET A 1 -5.18 -19.08 32.18
CA MET A 1 -5.41 -18.18 31.01
C MET A 1 -5.21 -19.02 29.78
N VAL A 2 -6.27 -19.45 29.11
CA VAL A 2 -6.16 -20.31 27.91
C VAL A 2 -5.98 -19.32 26.74
N PHE A 3 -4.79 -19.28 26.17
CA PHE A 3 -4.55 -18.61 24.89
C PHE A 3 -5.27 -19.44 23.82
N THR A 4 -6.48 -19.04 23.44
CA THR A 4 -7.12 -19.56 22.24
C THR A 4 -6.28 -19.08 21.07
N HIS A 5 -5.60 -20.02 20.43
CA HIS A 5 -4.86 -19.79 19.19
C HIS A 5 -5.87 -19.39 18.11
N ILE A 6 -6.03 -18.08 17.89
CA ILE A 6 -6.78 -17.56 16.74
C ILE A 6 -5.93 -17.85 15.52
N PRO A 7 -6.40 -18.68 14.56
CA PRO A 7 -5.64 -18.90 13.34
C PRO A 7 -5.43 -17.54 12.66
N LYS A 8 -4.18 -17.18 12.34
CA LYS A 8 -3.87 -16.00 11.53
C LYS A 8 -4.67 -16.11 10.25
N LYS A 9 -5.65 -15.24 10.06
CA LYS A 9 -6.32 -15.07 8.77
C LYS A 9 -5.26 -14.63 7.76
N ALA A 10 -5.29 -15.14 6.55
CA ALA A 10 -4.38 -14.69 5.50
C ALA A 10 -4.61 -13.17 5.28
N GLU A 11 -3.54 -12.40 5.42
CA GLU A 11 -3.55 -10.95 5.24
C GLU A 11 -3.25 -10.70 3.75
N LEU A 12 -4.30 -10.62 2.93
CA LEU A 12 -4.20 -10.44 1.49
C LEU A 12 -5.18 -9.36 1.04
N PHE A 13 -4.71 -8.50 0.14
CA PHE A 13 -5.48 -7.45 -0.50
C PHE A 13 -5.40 -7.58 -2.01
N THR A 14 -6.25 -6.85 -2.73
CA THR A 14 -6.32 -6.88 -4.19
C THR A 14 -5.75 -5.62 -4.83
N GLY A 15 -5.58 -4.57 -4.04
CA GLY A 15 -5.24 -3.23 -4.54
C GLY A 15 -6.43 -2.52 -5.18
N ILE A 16 -7.65 -3.01 -4.96
CA ILE A 16 -8.89 -2.34 -5.37
C ILE A 16 -9.45 -1.59 -4.16
N ILE A 17 -9.26 -0.28 -4.15
CA ILE A 17 -9.71 0.55 -3.05
C ILE A 17 -11.23 0.53 -2.92
N GLN A 18 -11.72 0.17 -1.74
CA GLN A 18 -13.14 0.05 -1.45
C GLN A 18 -13.77 1.38 -1.02
N GLY A 19 -12.94 2.30 -0.49
CA GLY A 19 -13.39 3.63 -0.08
C GLY A 19 -12.26 4.49 0.46
N LYS A 20 -12.61 5.73 0.81
CA LYS A 20 -11.71 6.66 1.52
C LYS A 20 -12.14 6.75 2.97
N GLY A 21 -11.18 6.61 3.88
CA GLY A 21 -11.33 6.87 5.30
C GLY A 21 -10.84 8.26 5.66
N GLU A 22 -11.29 8.79 6.78
CA GLU A 22 -10.82 10.05 7.36
C GLU A 22 -10.12 9.80 8.69
N ILE A 23 -8.98 10.44 8.92
CA ILE A 23 -8.25 10.34 10.18
C ILE A 23 -8.99 11.17 11.25
N LEU A 24 -9.57 10.50 12.22
CA LEU A 24 -10.26 11.13 13.35
C LEU A 24 -9.33 11.42 14.53
N PHE A 25 -8.24 10.67 14.64
CA PHE A 25 -7.25 10.81 15.71
C PHE A 25 -5.92 10.28 15.24
N SER A 26 -4.85 11.00 15.57
CA SER A 26 -3.45 10.64 15.30
C SER A 26 -2.61 11.08 16.49
N LYS A 27 -1.94 10.16 17.17
CA LYS A 27 -1.09 10.47 18.31
C LYS A 27 0.19 9.64 18.29
N GLN A 28 1.31 10.35 18.22
CA GLN A 28 2.64 9.78 18.29
C GLN A 28 2.96 9.36 19.75
N PHE A 29 3.64 8.21 19.88
CA PHE A 29 4.23 7.69 21.10
C PHE A 29 5.73 7.45 20.87
N SER A 30 6.45 7.06 21.91
CA SER A 30 7.89 6.79 21.82
C SER A 30 8.24 5.58 20.96
N ASP A 31 7.30 4.68 20.72
CA ASP A 31 7.48 3.38 20.05
C ASP A 31 6.52 3.17 18.88
N GLY A 32 5.79 4.22 18.48
CA GLY A 32 4.84 4.13 17.38
C GLY A 32 3.79 5.22 17.35
N LEU A 33 2.71 4.96 16.62
CA LEU A 33 1.60 5.86 16.38
C LEU A 33 0.28 5.15 16.61
N LYS A 34 -0.67 5.80 17.26
CA LYS A 34 -2.07 5.35 17.29
C LYS A 34 -2.88 6.18 16.31
N LEU A 35 -3.57 5.49 15.40
CA LEU A 35 -4.49 6.07 14.44
C LEU A 35 -5.93 5.63 14.74
N ARG A 36 -6.89 6.55 14.59
CA ARG A 36 -8.31 6.23 14.47
C ARG A 36 -8.82 6.73 13.14
N VAL A 37 -9.42 5.82 12.38
CA VAL A 37 -9.87 6.07 11.01
C VAL A 37 -11.38 5.87 10.94
N LEU A 38 -12.11 6.87 10.43
CA LEU A 38 -13.50 6.73 10.03
C LEU A 38 -13.52 5.92 8.73
N MET A 39 -14.17 4.78 8.74
CA MET A 39 -14.24 3.85 7.63
C MET A 39 -15.61 3.81 6.96
N ASN A 40 -16.58 4.58 7.48
CA ASN A 40 -17.96 4.60 7.03
C ASN A 40 -18.57 3.17 6.97
N GLU A 41 -19.16 2.79 5.85
CA GLU A 41 -19.77 1.47 5.67
C GLU A 41 -18.76 0.30 5.77
N LEU A 42 -17.48 0.56 5.49
CA LEU A 42 -16.40 -0.44 5.61
C LEU A 42 -16.11 -0.82 7.07
N GLY A 43 -16.59 -0.06 8.05
CA GLY A 43 -16.57 -0.41 9.46
C GLY A 43 -17.56 -1.52 9.84
N THR A 44 -18.56 -1.79 8.99
CA THR A 44 -19.58 -2.81 9.28
C THR A 44 -18.98 -4.21 9.27
N GLY A 45 -19.26 -4.99 10.33
CA GLY A 45 -18.75 -6.37 10.45
C GLY A 45 -17.23 -6.45 10.62
N LEU A 46 -16.57 -5.40 11.14
CA LEU A 46 -15.20 -5.48 11.63
C LEU A 46 -15.14 -6.36 12.88
N GLU A 47 -14.00 -6.99 13.08
CA GLU A 47 -13.66 -7.77 14.26
C GLU A 47 -12.31 -7.29 14.80
N LEU A 48 -12.08 -7.44 16.09
CA LEU A 48 -10.75 -7.27 16.68
C LEU A 48 -9.77 -8.24 16.02
N GLY A 49 -8.57 -7.76 15.66
CA GLY A 49 -7.58 -8.55 14.96
C GLY A 49 -7.83 -8.68 13.45
N ALA A 50 -8.86 -8.04 12.89
CA ALA A 50 -9.03 -7.99 11.44
C ALA A 50 -7.95 -7.11 10.80
N SER A 51 -7.52 -7.47 9.57
CA SER A 51 -6.57 -6.68 8.79
C SER A 51 -7.30 -5.71 7.87
N VAL A 52 -6.81 -4.48 7.84
CA VAL A 52 -7.28 -3.40 6.97
C VAL A 52 -6.06 -2.71 6.36
N ALA A 53 -6.05 -2.52 5.04
CA ALA A 53 -5.06 -1.69 4.37
C ALA A 53 -5.47 -0.21 4.49
N VAL A 54 -4.60 0.59 5.11
CA VAL A 54 -4.73 2.05 5.27
C VAL A 54 -3.63 2.69 4.42
N SER A 55 -4.00 3.37 3.33
CA SER A 55 -3.04 3.81 2.28
C SER A 55 -2.05 2.69 1.89
N GLY A 56 -2.56 1.46 1.73
CA GLY A 56 -1.78 0.29 1.38
C GLY A 56 -1.03 -0.38 2.53
N VAL A 57 -0.97 0.22 3.72
CA VAL A 57 -0.32 -0.38 4.89
C VAL A 57 -1.27 -1.36 5.56
N CYS A 58 -0.89 -2.62 5.68
CA CYS A 58 -1.65 -3.62 6.43
C CYS A 58 -1.59 -3.33 7.93
N LEU A 59 -2.72 -2.96 8.52
CA LEU A 59 -2.86 -2.66 9.93
C LEU A 59 -3.89 -3.57 10.59
N THR A 60 -3.61 -3.94 11.84
CA THR A 60 -4.51 -4.78 12.64
C THR A 60 -5.46 -3.91 13.46
N VAL A 61 -6.75 -4.19 13.40
CA VAL A 61 -7.78 -3.53 14.21
C VAL A 61 -7.58 -3.88 15.68
N VAL A 62 -7.27 -2.89 16.51
CA VAL A 62 -7.09 -3.05 17.95
C VAL A 62 -8.30 -2.59 18.76
N ASN A 63 -9.14 -1.73 18.17
CA ASN A 63 -10.41 -1.27 18.71
C ASN A 63 -11.31 -0.79 17.58
N PHE A 64 -12.63 -0.85 17.75
CA PHE A 64 -13.57 -0.30 16.77
C PHE A 64 -14.92 -0.01 17.44
N GLN A 65 -15.65 0.95 16.87
CA GLN A 65 -17.03 1.22 17.27
C GLN A 65 -17.78 1.83 16.08
N GLY A 66 -18.84 1.15 15.66
CA GLY A 66 -19.66 1.62 14.53
C GLY A 66 -18.83 1.76 13.26
N ALA A 67 -18.67 2.99 12.79
CA ALA A 67 -18.02 3.31 11.52
C ALA A 67 -16.51 3.59 11.62
N TRP A 68 -15.88 3.52 12.79
CA TRP A 68 -14.44 3.79 12.93
C TRP A 68 -13.68 2.61 13.53
N ALA A 69 -12.40 2.53 13.20
CA ALA A 69 -11.44 1.58 13.76
C ALA A 69 -10.18 2.29 14.26
N GLU A 70 -9.51 1.69 15.26
CA GLU A 70 -8.20 2.11 15.77
C GLU A 70 -7.15 1.08 15.40
N PHE A 71 -5.95 1.62 15.16
CA PHE A 71 -4.77 0.87 14.79
C PHE A 71 -3.58 1.36 15.60
N ASP A 72 -2.75 0.42 16.06
CA ASP A 72 -1.43 0.71 16.61
C ASP A 72 -0.39 0.45 15.52
N VAL A 73 0.41 1.47 15.19
CA VAL A 73 1.42 1.43 14.13
C VAL A 73 2.80 1.47 14.79
N ILE A 74 3.61 0.44 14.58
CA ILE A 74 4.96 0.34 15.12
C ILE A 74 5.95 1.23 14.36
N GLN A 75 7.07 1.57 14.98
CA GLN A 75 8.07 2.48 14.42
C GLN A 75 8.61 2.01 13.06
N GLU A 76 8.88 0.72 12.89
CA GLU A 76 9.35 0.15 11.61
C GLU A 76 8.38 0.44 10.44
N THR A 77 7.08 0.37 10.69
CA THR A 77 6.04 0.69 9.70
C THR A 77 6.01 2.19 9.39
N LEU A 78 6.21 3.05 10.39
CA LEU A 78 6.28 4.50 10.20
C LEU A 78 7.52 4.91 9.38
N ASP A 79 8.66 4.29 9.63
CA ASP A 79 9.91 4.58 8.92
C ASP A 79 9.80 4.31 7.40
N ARG A 80 8.94 3.36 7.00
CA ARG A 80 8.75 2.97 5.59
C ARG A 80 7.55 3.60 4.92
N SER A 81 6.59 4.12 5.68
CA SER A 81 5.31 4.59 5.14
C SER A 81 5.08 6.09 5.34
N ASN A 82 4.02 6.59 4.71
CA ASN A 82 3.59 7.98 4.86
C ASN A 82 2.61 8.18 6.04
N LEU A 83 2.37 7.14 6.88
CA LEU A 83 1.35 7.20 7.93
C LEU A 83 1.63 8.27 9.00
N GLU A 84 2.90 8.55 9.30
CA GLU A 84 3.27 9.62 10.24
C GLU A 84 2.88 11.03 9.76
N MET A 85 2.68 11.20 8.44
CA MET A 85 2.29 12.47 7.82
C MET A 85 0.77 12.71 7.89
N LEU A 86 -0.02 11.70 8.24
CA LEU A 86 -1.45 11.79 8.32
C LEU A 86 -1.88 12.55 9.58
N GLN A 87 -2.60 13.64 9.36
CA GLN A 87 -3.17 14.48 10.41
C GLN A 87 -4.69 14.27 10.52
N VAL A 88 -5.29 14.69 11.62
CA VAL A 88 -6.74 14.71 11.77
C VAL A 88 -7.37 15.49 10.61
N GLY A 89 -8.38 14.92 9.96
CA GLY A 89 -8.99 15.41 8.73
C GLY A 89 -8.32 14.96 7.44
N SER A 90 -7.12 14.34 7.48
CA SER A 90 -6.53 13.71 6.29
C SER A 90 -7.38 12.54 5.82
N HIS A 91 -7.41 12.33 4.49
CA HIS A 91 -8.06 11.17 3.89
C HIS A 91 -7.02 10.09 3.55
N THR A 92 -7.45 8.84 3.64
CA THR A 92 -6.62 7.66 3.35
C THR A 92 -7.41 6.65 2.52
N ASN A 93 -6.73 5.89 1.67
CA ASN A 93 -7.35 4.77 0.95
C ASN A 93 -7.60 3.60 1.91
N ILE A 94 -8.77 2.98 1.79
CA ILE A 94 -9.16 1.84 2.63
C ILE A 94 -9.50 0.64 1.76
N GLU A 95 -8.93 -0.50 2.12
CA GLU A 95 -9.31 -1.80 1.62
C GLU A 95 -9.35 -2.81 2.78
N ARG A 96 -10.39 -3.62 2.87
CA ARG A 96 -10.47 -4.74 3.81
C ARG A 96 -9.80 -5.97 3.21
N SER A 97 -9.24 -6.80 4.07
CA SER A 97 -8.62 -8.05 3.61
C SER A 97 -9.58 -8.89 2.80
N LEU A 98 -9.03 -9.49 1.74
CA LEU A 98 -9.73 -10.40 0.82
C LEU A 98 -10.33 -11.59 1.58
N LYS A 99 -11.55 -11.96 1.26
CA LYS A 99 -12.17 -13.17 1.78
C LYS A 99 -12.08 -14.30 0.75
N MET A 100 -12.13 -15.53 1.21
CA MET A 100 -12.17 -16.67 0.30
C MET A 100 -13.41 -16.60 -0.59
N GLY A 101 -13.20 -16.61 -1.90
CA GLY A 101 -14.26 -16.49 -2.91
C GLY A 101 -14.48 -15.10 -3.48
N ASP A 102 -13.81 -14.06 -2.93
CA ASP A 102 -13.83 -12.73 -3.53
C ASP A 102 -13.01 -12.69 -4.83
N GLU A 103 -13.32 -11.73 -5.71
CA GLU A 103 -12.59 -11.52 -6.95
C GLU A 103 -11.26 -10.81 -6.70
N LEU A 104 -10.20 -11.29 -7.35
CA LEU A 104 -8.90 -10.61 -7.42
C LEU A 104 -8.89 -9.63 -8.60
N GLY A 105 -9.51 -8.46 -8.43
CA GLY A 105 -9.67 -7.47 -9.51
C GLY A 105 -8.40 -6.69 -9.87
N GLY A 106 -7.37 -6.70 -9.01
CA GLY A 106 -6.05 -6.09 -9.23
C GLY A 106 -4.94 -7.13 -9.30
N HIS A 107 -3.97 -7.04 -8.37
CA HIS A 107 -2.95 -8.05 -8.16
C HIS A 107 -2.86 -8.41 -6.67
N GLN A 108 -2.05 -9.39 -6.32
CA GLN A 108 -1.81 -9.74 -4.93
C GLN A 108 -1.02 -8.62 -4.22
N VAL A 109 -1.64 -7.97 -3.25
CA VAL A 109 -1.04 -6.92 -2.41
C VAL A 109 -1.03 -7.43 -0.97
N ASN A 110 0.11 -7.32 -0.29
CA ASN A 110 0.29 -7.82 1.07
C ASN A 110 0.10 -6.72 2.12
N GLY A 111 0.17 -5.45 1.70
CA GLY A 111 0.16 -4.30 2.61
C GLY A 111 1.50 -4.08 3.31
N HIS A 112 2.59 -4.61 2.75
CA HIS A 112 3.94 -4.50 3.27
C HIS A 112 4.73 -3.48 2.45
N ILE A 113 4.71 -2.23 2.91
CA ILE A 113 5.34 -1.12 2.19
C ILE A 113 6.85 -1.31 2.11
N ASP A 114 7.37 -1.22 0.90
CA ASP A 114 8.81 -1.29 0.63
C ASP A 114 9.49 0.04 0.86
N CYS A 115 8.88 1.12 0.37
CA CYS A 115 9.39 2.47 0.55
C CYS A 115 8.30 3.53 0.37
N ARG A 116 8.64 4.74 0.80
CA ARG A 116 7.91 5.96 0.54
C ARG A 116 8.58 6.72 -0.59
N ALA A 117 7.81 7.28 -1.52
CA ALA A 117 8.30 8.03 -2.66
C ALA A 117 7.44 9.26 -2.96
N GLN A 118 8.03 10.27 -3.58
CA GLN A 118 7.38 11.54 -3.88
C GLN A 118 6.88 11.57 -5.33
N ILE A 119 5.76 12.24 -5.57
CA ILE A 119 5.32 12.59 -6.93
C ILE A 119 6.22 13.71 -7.45
N LEU A 120 6.92 13.47 -8.56
CA LEU A 120 7.80 14.44 -9.20
C LEU A 120 7.08 15.29 -10.25
N GLN A 121 6.15 14.69 -11.01
CA GLN A 121 5.46 15.34 -12.11
C GLN A 121 4.06 14.76 -12.29
N ILE A 122 3.12 15.63 -12.68
CA ILE A 122 1.75 15.25 -13.03
C ILE A 122 1.46 15.78 -14.43
N GLU A 123 1.07 14.89 -15.32
CA GLU A 123 0.60 15.22 -16.68
C GLU A 123 -0.91 14.97 -16.75
N GLN A 124 -1.67 16.05 -16.88
CA GLN A 124 -3.13 15.96 -16.93
C GLN A 124 -3.62 15.91 -18.38
N SER A 125 -4.47 14.95 -18.68
CA SER A 125 -5.19 14.88 -19.95
C SER A 125 -6.72 14.84 -19.71
N PRO A 126 -7.55 15.00 -20.73
CA PRO A 126 -9.02 15.02 -20.54
C PRO A 126 -9.61 13.74 -19.93
N ARG A 127 -8.95 12.59 -20.11
CA ARG A 127 -9.47 11.28 -19.70
C ARG A 127 -8.56 10.49 -18.76
N ASN A 128 -7.37 11.01 -18.45
CA ASN A 128 -6.42 10.34 -17.56
C ASN A 128 -5.48 11.35 -16.93
N ARG A 129 -4.79 10.88 -15.89
CA ARG A 129 -3.68 11.58 -15.25
C ARG A 129 -2.49 10.64 -15.20
N LYS A 130 -1.38 11.02 -15.85
CA LYS A 130 -0.11 10.31 -15.71
C LYS A 130 0.67 10.97 -14.58
N ILE A 131 1.13 10.17 -13.64
CA ILE A 131 2.00 10.64 -12.56
C ILE A 131 3.37 9.97 -12.66
N TRP A 132 4.42 10.78 -12.47
CA TRP A 132 5.78 10.34 -12.34
C TRP A 132 6.16 10.34 -10.87
N ILE A 133 6.66 9.22 -10.40
CA ILE A 133 6.98 8.96 -9.00
C ILE A 133 8.47 8.69 -8.90
N GLU A 134 9.11 9.29 -7.90
CA GLU A 134 10.51 9.08 -7.56
C GLU A 134 10.81 7.58 -7.35
N LEU A 135 11.99 7.16 -7.78
CA LEU A 135 12.45 5.78 -7.63
C LEU A 135 13.93 5.76 -7.25
N ALA A 136 14.25 5.32 -6.05
CA ALA A 136 15.65 5.09 -5.71
C ALA A 136 16.22 3.95 -6.59
N PRO A 137 17.46 4.08 -7.12
CA PRO A 137 17.98 3.19 -8.17
C PRO A 137 17.96 1.69 -7.83
N HIS A 138 18.11 1.35 -6.55
CA HIS A 138 18.10 -0.05 -6.12
C HIS A 138 16.73 -0.74 -6.24
N TRP A 139 15.62 0.02 -6.34
CA TRP A 139 14.28 -0.50 -6.56
C TRP A 139 13.95 -0.77 -8.02
N ASN A 140 14.71 -0.19 -8.96
CA ASN A 140 14.44 -0.29 -10.40
C ASN A 140 14.33 -1.74 -10.90
N ARG A 141 15.11 -2.65 -10.31
CA ARG A 141 15.12 -4.09 -10.64
C ARG A 141 13.79 -4.81 -10.40
N TYR A 142 12.88 -4.22 -9.59
CA TYR A 142 11.56 -4.80 -9.33
C TYR A 142 10.45 -4.20 -10.19
N LEU A 143 10.76 -3.18 -11.01
CA LEU A 143 9.79 -2.56 -11.91
C LEU A 143 10.00 -3.02 -13.35
N VAL A 144 8.93 -3.53 -13.91
CA VAL A 144 8.89 -3.94 -15.32
C VAL A 144 7.77 -3.17 -16.01
N PRO A 145 8.02 -2.51 -17.17
CA PRO A 145 6.94 -1.90 -17.95
C PRO A 145 5.82 -2.91 -18.21
N LYS A 146 4.56 -2.50 -17.97
CA LYS A 146 3.35 -3.33 -17.97
C LYS A 146 3.25 -4.31 -16.80
N GLY A 147 4.18 -4.31 -15.85
CA GLY A 147 4.07 -5.01 -14.58
C GLY A 147 3.16 -4.26 -13.58
N TRP A 148 3.08 -4.79 -12.38
CA TRP A 148 2.23 -4.29 -11.30
C TRP A 148 3.04 -3.53 -10.25
N ILE A 149 2.38 -2.54 -9.65
CA ILE A 149 2.83 -1.88 -8.41
C ILE A 149 1.60 -1.45 -7.62
N ALA A 150 1.66 -1.52 -6.30
CA ALA A 150 0.67 -0.89 -5.44
C ALA A 150 1.18 0.50 -4.99
N VAL A 151 0.37 1.53 -5.21
CA VAL A 151 0.65 2.92 -4.85
C VAL A 151 -0.45 3.40 -3.89
N ASP A 152 -0.10 3.71 -2.63
CA ASP A 152 -1.07 3.92 -1.55
C ASP A 152 -2.17 2.84 -1.52
N GLY A 153 -1.76 1.59 -1.77
CA GLY A 153 -2.63 0.42 -1.83
C GLY A 153 -3.39 0.24 -3.16
N VAL A 154 -3.28 1.17 -4.10
CA VAL A 154 -3.95 1.07 -5.40
C VAL A 154 -3.13 0.21 -6.34
N SER A 155 -3.70 -0.89 -6.85
CA SER A 155 -3.09 -1.72 -7.89
C SER A 155 -3.03 -0.97 -9.20
N LEU A 156 -1.82 -0.70 -9.70
CA LEU A 156 -1.59 0.06 -10.92
C LEU A 156 -0.64 -0.67 -11.87
N THR A 157 -0.81 -0.40 -13.15
CA THR A 157 0.11 -0.86 -14.20
C THR A 157 1.23 0.16 -14.37
N VAL A 158 2.47 -0.30 -14.31
CA VAL A 158 3.67 0.50 -14.62
C VAL A 158 3.65 0.84 -16.11
N VAL A 159 3.83 2.12 -16.46
CA VAL A 159 3.85 2.57 -17.86
C VAL A 159 5.29 2.70 -18.34
N ASP A 160 6.05 3.63 -17.77
CA ASP A 160 7.45 3.85 -18.09
C ASP A 160 8.31 3.65 -16.85
N VAL A 161 9.55 3.22 -17.07
CA VAL A 161 10.57 3.09 -16.03
C VAL A 161 11.84 3.77 -16.54
N GLU A 162 12.34 4.75 -15.77
CA GLU A 162 13.61 5.44 -15.99
C GLU A 162 14.57 5.10 -14.83
N SER A 163 15.75 5.66 -14.83
CA SER A 163 16.78 5.34 -13.82
C SER A 163 16.42 5.75 -12.39
N ASP A 164 15.65 6.84 -12.26
CA ASP A 164 15.35 7.53 -10.99
C ASP A 164 13.86 7.81 -10.78
N ARG A 165 12.99 7.37 -11.70
CA ARG A 165 11.55 7.52 -11.63
C ARG A 165 10.81 6.51 -12.49
N PHE A 166 9.54 6.32 -12.21
CA PHE A 166 8.62 5.55 -13.02
C PHE A 166 7.29 6.27 -13.16
N SER A 167 6.44 5.82 -14.08
CA SER A 167 5.15 6.42 -14.29
C SER A 167 4.01 5.41 -14.25
N VAL A 168 2.84 5.89 -13.82
CA VAL A 168 1.55 5.19 -13.89
C VAL A 168 0.48 6.11 -14.46
N CYS A 169 -0.54 5.54 -15.11
CA CYS A 169 -1.68 6.28 -15.62
C CYS A 169 -2.94 5.98 -14.79
N LEU A 170 -3.60 7.04 -14.34
CA LEU A 170 -4.82 6.96 -13.53
C LEU A 170 -6.03 7.29 -14.40
N ILE A 171 -7.00 6.38 -14.43
CA ILE A 171 -8.29 6.58 -15.11
C ILE A 171 -9.26 7.36 -14.19
N PRO A 172 -10.32 7.98 -14.73
CA PRO A 172 -11.27 8.80 -13.94
C PRO A 172 -11.83 8.05 -12.73
N GLU A 173 -12.13 6.76 -12.85
CA GLU A 173 -12.65 5.94 -11.76
C GLU A 173 -11.64 5.86 -10.60
N THR A 174 -10.36 5.60 -10.88
CA THR A 174 -9.29 5.58 -9.88
C THR A 174 -9.14 6.93 -9.19
N LEU A 175 -9.18 8.02 -9.97
CA LEU A 175 -9.08 9.38 -9.45
C LEU A 175 -10.24 9.74 -8.51
N SER A 176 -11.45 9.28 -8.80
CA SER A 176 -12.63 9.57 -7.98
C SER A 176 -12.66 8.76 -6.67
N ARG A 177 -12.27 7.49 -6.74
CA ARG A 177 -12.36 6.56 -5.62
C ARG A 177 -11.20 6.62 -4.64
N THR A 178 -10.06 7.15 -5.05
CA THR A 178 -8.83 7.11 -4.26
C THR A 178 -8.34 8.51 -3.88
N THR A 179 -7.40 8.56 -2.94
CA THR A 179 -6.70 9.80 -2.55
C THR A 179 -5.82 10.33 -3.68
N LEU A 180 -5.44 9.48 -4.66
CA LEU A 180 -4.62 9.89 -5.81
C LEU A 180 -5.29 10.95 -6.69
N GLY A 181 -6.63 11.08 -6.61
CA GLY A 181 -7.36 12.15 -7.30
C GLY A 181 -6.98 13.57 -6.84
N ASN A 182 -6.64 13.73 -5.56
CA ASN A 182 -6.25 14.99 -4.93
C ASN A 182 -4.73 15.12 -4.75
N ALA A 183 -3.96 14.13 -5.21
CA ALA A 183 -2.50 14.16 -5.09
C ALA A 183 -1.89 15.29 -5.92
N THR A 184 -0.86 15.92 -5.37
CA THR A 184 -0.09 17.01 -5.97
C THR A 184 1.37 16.59 -6.15
N GLN A 185 2.16 17.38 -6.88
CA GLN A 185 3.61 17.29 -6.78
C GLN A 185 3.98 17.48 -5.31
N THR A 186 4.92 16.78 -4.79
CA THR A 186 5.29 16.73 -3.37
C THR A 186 4.44 15.80 -2.48
N THR A 187 3.34 15.23 -2.97
CA THR A 187 2.65 14.17 -2.22
C THR A 187 3.55 12.96 -2.10
N HIS A 188 3.69 12.45 -0.87
CA HIS A 188 4.41 11.20 -0.60
C HIS A 188 3.43 10.04 -0.63
N LEU A 189 3.83 8.99 -1.33
CA LEU A 189 3.04 7.79 -1.59
C LEU A 189 3.74 6.57 -1.01
N ASN A 190 2.99 5.62 -0.49
CA ASN A 190 3.49 4.31 -0.12
C ASN A 190 3.63 3.44 -1.38
N LEU A 191 4.77 2.80 -1.55
CA LEU A 191 5.02 1.87 -2.65
C LEU A 191 5.19 0.45 -2.10
N GLU A 192 4.48 -0.50 -2.72
CA GLU A 192 4.69 -1.93 -2.55
C GLU A 192 4.93 -2.53 -3.93
N PHE A 193 6.12 -3.09 -4.13
CA PHE A 193 6.47 -3.77 -5.39
C PHE A 193 5.81 -5.15 -5.43
N ASP A 194 5.46 -5.59 -6.64
CA ASP A 194 4.85 -6.90 -6.82
C ASP A 194 5.69 -8.01 -6.15
N HIS A 195 5.08 -8.72 -5.22
CA HIS A 195 5.75 -9.71 -4.40
C HIS A 195 6.34 -10.86 -5.24
N GLN A 196 5.65 -11.27 -6.30
CA GLN A 196 6.14 -12.34 -7.17
C GLN A 196 7.41 -11.89 -7.92
N THR A 197 7.40 -10.68 -8.45
CA THR A 197 8.58 -10.08 -9.09
C THR A 197 9.75 -9.99 -8.12
N LYS A 198 9.53 -9.53 -6.88
CA LYS A 198 10.58 -9.48 -5.84
C LYS A 198 11.17 -10.86 -5.55
N VAL A 199 10.32 -11.85 -5.31
CA VAL A 199 10.79 -13.21 -5.00
C VAL A 199 11.61 -13.80 -6.15
N ILE A 200 11.20 -13.57 -7.40
CA ILE A 200 11.93 -14.05 -8.58
C ILE A 200 13.30 -13.36 -8.68
N VAL A 201 13.35 -12.03 -8.64
CA VAL A 201 14.60 -11.26 -8.76
C VAL A 201 15.57 -11.62 -7.64
N GLU A 202 15.14 -11.59 -6.38
CA GLU A 202 15.99 -11.89 -5.24
C GLU A 202 16.46 -13.35 -5.24
N SER A 203 15.63 -14.29 -5.69
CA SER A 203 16.02 -15.69 -5.80
C SER A 203 17.10 -15.88 -6.88
N ILE A 204 16.96 -15.22 -8.03
CA ILE A 204 17.96 -15.28 -9.10
C ILE A 204 19.28 -14.66 -8.60
N GLU A 205 19.25 -13.46 -8.02
CA GLU A 205 20.43 -12.76 -7.52
C GLU A 205 21.18 -13.58 -6.46
N ARG A 206 20.46 -14.31 -5.60
CA ARG A 206 21.04 -15.17 -4.56
C ARG A 206 21.64 -16.46 -5.09
N ILE A 207 21.07 -17.03 -6.16
CA ILE A 207 21.43 -18.37 -6.65
C ILE A 207 22.44 -18.30 -7.78
N LEU A 208 22.29 -17.34 -8.70
CA LEU A 208 23.10 -17.25 -9.93
C LEU A 208 24.60 -17.19 -9.67
N PRO A 209 25.15 -16.41 -8.71
CA PRO A 209 26.58 -16.39 -8.43
C PRO A 209 27.14 -17.76 -8.07
N LYS A 210 26.39 -18.53 -7.26
CA LYS A 210 26.77 -19.88 -6.82
C LYS A 210 26.82 -20.90 -7.98
N PHE A 211 26.04 -20.68 -9.04
CA PHE A 211 26.08 -21.49 -10.24
C PHE A 211 27.28 -21.14 -11.11
N LEU A 212 27.57 -19.85 -11.27
CA LEU A 212 28.70 -19.37 -12.08
C LEU A 212 30.05 -19.83 -11.49
N GLU A 213 30.20 -19.79 -10.15
CA GLU A 213 31.40 -20.29 -9.47
C GLU A 213 31.66 -21.79 -9.67
N LYS A 214 30.63 -22.58 -10.01
CA LYS A 214 30.78 -24.04 -10.24
C LYS A 214 31.08 -24.39 -11.69
N VAL A 215 30.96 -23.43 -12.60
CA VAL A 215 31.15 -23.63 -14.06
C VAL A 215 32.48 -23.02 -14.52
N THR A 216 33.09 -22.19 -13.70
CA THR A 216 34.48 -21.69 -13.87
C THR A 216 35.45 -22.55 -13.07
#